data_b34ee81e4db6f91644a1e032d3449e7e
#
_entry.id   b34ee81e4db6f91644a1e032d3449e7e
#
_cell.length_a   1.000
_cell.length_b   1.000
_cell.length_c   1.000
_cell.angle_alpha   90.00
_cell.angle_beta   90.00
_cell.angle_gamma   90.00
#
_symmetry.space_group_name_H-M   'P 1'
#
loop_
_entity.id
_entity.type
_entity.pdbx_description
1 polymer ?
#
loop_
_entity_poly.entity_id
_entity_poly.type
_entity_poly.pdbx_seq_one_letter_code
_entity_poly.pdbx_strand_id
1 'polypeptide(L)'
;AMVCAAKGYPLVITMAESFSIERRRLMRFLGAKVVLTPKEERGIGMYNTAKKLAADNGWFFAGQFENAANADIHESTTAREILADFQDSPLDYWVTGYGTGGTVTGVARALRRERPNCKIIVSEPHNATLLGSGLPQERNADDSPNGSHPAWEPHVIQGWTPDFIPKVLQEGIDSAFFDEVRPVDGMKGMAMAQHLAANEG
;
A
#
# COMPACT_ATOMS: atom_id res chain seq x y z
N ALA A 1 -2.62 4.39 -14.65
CA ALA A 1 -2.34 4.80 -16.04
C ALA A 1 -3.48 4.39 -16.98
N MET A 2 -3.93 3.12 -16.96
CA MET A 2 -5.04 2.65 -17.83
C MET A 2 -6.30 3.50 -17.75
N VAL A 3 -6.79 3.80 -16.55
CA VAL A 3 -7.99 4.64 -16.37
C VAL A 3 -7.79 6.04 -16.96
N CYS A 4 -6.61 6.65 -16.72
CA CYS A 4 -6.32 7.98 -17.27
C CYS A 4 -6.26 7.93 -18.81
N ALA A 5 -5.62 6.91 -19.38
CA ALA A 5 -5.61 6.71 -20.83
C ALA A 5 -7.02 6.56 -21.42
N ALA A 6 -7.86 5.69 -20.80
CA ALA A 6 -9.24 5.46 -21.24
C ALA A 6 -10.13 6.70 -21.15
N LYS A 7 -9.87 7.56 -20.15
CA LYS A 7 -10.65 8.79 -19.90
C LYS A 7 -10.03 10.06 -20.53
N GLY A 8 -8.87 9.93 -21.19
CA GLY A 8 -8.17 11.07 -21.79
C GLY A 8 -7.55 12.03 -20.76
N TYR A 9 -7.29 11.60 -19.54
CA TYR A 9 -6.66 12.45 -18.53
C TYR A 9 -5.13 12.47 -18.70
N PRO A 10 -4.49 13.64 -18.80
CA PRO A 10 -3.05 13.74 -18.69
C PRO A 10 -2.57 13.17 -17.36
N LEU A 11 -1.52 12.37 -17.38
CA LEU A 11 -0.99 11.71 -16.20
C LEU A 11 0.52 11.90 -16.07
N VAL A 12 0.97 12.32 -14.92
CA VAL A 12 2.38 12.33 -14.52
C VAL A 12 2.56 11.37 -13.35
N ILE A 13 3.55 10.48 -13.46
CA ILE A 13 3.87 9.48 -12.42
C ILE A 13 5.31 9.68 -11.99
N THR A 14 5.55 9.81 -10.69
CA THR A 14 6.87 9.73 -10.09
C THR A 14 7.20 8.28 -9.76
N MET A 15 8.43 7.86 -10.00
CA MET A 15 8.87 6.48 -9.85
C MET A 15 10.35 6.43 -9.52
N ALA A 16 10.75 5.68 -8.49
CA ALA A 16 12.16 5.51 -8.18
C ALA A 16 12.89 4.73 -9.28
N GLU A 17 14.16 5.04 -9.47
CA GLU A 17 15.02 4.38 -10.47
C GLU A 17 15.18 2.87 -10.24
N SER A 18 14.94 2.40 -9.01
CA SER A 18 14.98 0.99 -8.64
C SER A 18 13.82 0.16 -9.18
N PHE A 19 12.70 0.79 -9.61
CA PHE A 19 11.57 0.05 -10.17
C PHE A 19 11.86 -0.49 -11.58
N SER A 20 11.18 -1.57 -11.94
CA SER A 20 11.41 -2.28 -13.20
C SER A 20 11.19 -1.40 -14.43
N ILE A 21 12.03 -1.63 -15.44
CA ILE A 21 11.95 -0.90 -16.72
C ILE A 21 10.65 -1.21 -17.48
N GLU A 22 10.09 -2.41 -17.29
CA GLU A 22 8.83 -2.84 -17.90
C GLU A 22 7.66 -1.97 -17.43
N ARG A 23 7.60 -1.67 -16.13
CA ARG A 23 6.59 -0.75 -15.56
C ARG A 23 6.70 0.64 -16.19
N ARG A 24 7.92 1.17 -16.30
CA ARG A 24 8.15 2.49 -16.93
C ARG A 24 7.72 2.50 -18.40
N ARG A 25 8.03 1.44 -19.14
CA ARG A 25 7.64 1.29 -20.55
C ARG A 25 6.12 1.21 -20.70
N LEU A 26 5.47 0.38 -19.87
CA LEU A 26 4.00 0.24 -19.88
C LEU A 26 3.29 1.55 -19.57
N MET A 27 3.75 2.29 -18.57
CA MET A 27 3.14 3.59 -18.22
C MET A 27 3.29 4.61 -19.34
N ARG A 28 4.49 4.69 -19.97
CA ARG A 28 4.71 5.56 -21.13
C ARG A 28 3.89 5.12 -22.34
N PHE A 29 3.77 3.84 -22.59
CA PHE A 29 2.92 3.30 -23.66
C PHE A 29 1.45 3.71 -23.47
N LEU A 30 0.97 3.79 -22.24
CA LEU A 30 -0.36 4.29 -21.89
C LEU A 30 -0.45 5.82 -21.84
N GLY A 31 0.54 6.55 -22.34
CA GLY A 31 0.53 8.00 -22.46
C GLY A 31 0.95 8.77 -21.20
N ALA A 32 1.39 8.10 -20.13
CA ALA A 32 1.83 8.80 -18.93
C ALA A 32 3.25 9.38 -19.09
N LYS A 33 3.48 10.57 -18.54
CA LYS A 33 4.82 11.12 -18.33
C LYS A 33 5.41 10.50 -17.07
N VAL A 34 6.53 9.78 -17.19
CA VAL A 34 7.23 9.16 -16.06
C VAL A 34 8.42 10.03 -15.66
N VAL A 35 8.41 10.53 -14.43
CA VAL A 35 9.48 11.29 -13.78
C VAL A 35 10.20 10.33 -12.82
N LEU A 36 11.50 10.12 -13.03
CA LEU A 36 12.30 9.27 -12.16
C LEU A 36 12.84 10.07 -10.98
N THR A 37 12.86 9.42 -9.82
CA THR A 37 13.51 9.93 -8.60
C THR A 37 14.70 9.04 -8.24
N PRO A 38 15.73 9.60 -7.58
CA PRO A 38 16.87 8.82 -7.11
C PRO A 38 16.42 7.64 -6.23
N LYS A 39 17.04 6.48 -6.41
CA LYS A 39 16.69 5.29 -5.63
C LYS A 39 16.97 5.46 -4.12
N GLU A 40 17.94 6.30 -3.79
CA GLU A 40 18.34 6.63 -2.42
C GLU A 40 17.24 7.37 -1.65
N GLU A 41 16.41 8.13 -2.38
CA GLU A 41 15.28 8.87 -1.79
C GLU A 41 14.06 7.98 -1.51
N ARG A 42 14.05 6.74 -1.98
CA ARG A 42 13.04 5.70 -1.67
C ARG A 42 11.60 6.15 -2.02
N GLY A 43 10.63 5.64 -1.25
CA GLY A 43 9.20 5.98 -1.37
C GLY A 43 8.90 7.42 -1.00
N ILE A 44 9.54 7.93 0.04
CA ILE A 44 9.36 9.32 0.47
C ILE A 44 9.79 10.32 -0.61
N GLY A 45 10.86 10.04 -1.34
CA GLY A 45 11.30 10.89 -2.45
C GLY A 45 10.29 10.92 -3.60
N MET A 46 9.71 9.76 -3.96
CA MET A 46 8.63 9.70 -4.95
C MET A 46 7.42 10.53 -4.52
N TYR A 47 7.00 10.39 -3.26
CA TYR A 47 5.88 11.11 -2.68
C TYR A 47 6.11 12.64 -2.72
N ASN A 48 7.25 13.10 -2.18
CA ASN A 48 7.59 14.52 -2.13
C ASN A 48 7.70 15.14 -3.51
N THR A 49 8.31 14.43 -4.47
CA THR A 49 8.43 14.90 -5.86
C THR A 49 7.04 15.02 -6.52
N ALA A 50 6.14 14.05 -6.32
CA ALA A 50 4.79 14.11 -6.86
C ALA A 50 4.00 15.29 -6.28
N LYS A 51 4.07 15.48 -4.96
CA LYS A 51 3.40 16.57 -4.25
C LYS A 51 3.90 17.94 -4.73
N LYS A 52 5.24 18.08 -4.85
CA LYS A 52 5.86 19.29 -5.36
C LYS A 52 5.45 19.59 -6.80
N LEU A 53 5.51 18.60 -7.70
CA LEU A 53 5.10 18.78 -9.10
C LEU A 53 3.64 19.19 -9.23
N ALA A 54 2.75 18.60 -8.43
CA ALA A 54 1.35 18.98 -8.41
C ALA A 54 1.15 20.43 -7.95
N ALA A 55 1.82 20.85 -6.88
CA ALA A 55 1.75 22.21 -6.36
C ALA A 55 2.31 23.25 -7.35
N ASP A 56 3.51 23.00 -7.90
CA ASP A 56 4.20 23.92 -8.83
C ASP A 56 3.40 24.16 -10.12
N ASN A 57 2.58 23.18 -10.55
CA ASN A 57 1.85 23.25 -11.81
C ASN A 57 0.32 23.41 -11.64
N GLY A 58 -0.19 23.48 -10.42
CA GLY A 58 -1.63 23.52 -10.15
C GLY A 58 -2.35 22.24 -10.57
N TRP A 59 -1.69 21.08 -10.50
CA TRP A 59 -2.26 19.79 -10.89
C TRP A 59 -2.96 19.09 -9.71
N PHE A 60 -3.91 18.22 -10.04
CA PHE A 60 -4.54 17.37 -9.05
C PHE A 60 -3.55 16.32 -8.56
N PHE A 61 -3.30 16.32 -7.24
CA PHE A 61 -2.50 15.30 -6.58
C PHE A 61 -3.40 14.14 -6.15
N ALA A 62 -3.25 12.98 -6.78
CA ALA A 62 -4.09 11.81 -6.46
C ALA A 62 -3.83 11.26 -5.05
N GLY A 63 -2.60 11.39 -4.52
CA GLY A 63 -2.26 11.17 -3.12
C GLY A 63 -2.61 9.79 -2.57
N GLN A 64 -2.23 8.71 -3.24
CA GLN A 64 -2.63 7.34 -2.85
C GLN A 64 -2.32 6.95 -1.40
N PHE A 65 -1.39 7.64 -0.75
CA PHE A 65 -1.00 7.38 0.63
C PHE A 65 -1.84 8.14 1.67
N GLU A 66 -2.62 9.13 1.23
CA GLU A 66 -3.38 10.02 2.12
C GLU A 66 -4.84 10.20 1.70
N ASN A 67 -5.20 9.84 0.47
CA ASN A 67 -6.55 10.00 -0.07
C ASN A 67 -7.48 8.91 0.47
N ALA A 68 -8.51 9.32 1.20
CA ALA A 68 -9.51 8.42 1.77
C ALA A 68 -10.21 7.53 0.73
N ALA A 69 -10.38 8.01 -0.50
CA ALA A 69 -10.96 7.22 -1.58
C ALA A 69 -10.26 5.88 -1.83
N ASN A 70 -8.98 5.76 -1.44
CA ASN A 70 -8.24 4.51 -1.51
C ASN A 70 -8.80 3.44 -0.56
N ALA A 71 -9.10 3.78 0.69
CA ALA A 71 -9.74 2.84 1.63
C ALA A 71 -11.25 2.67 1.31
N ASP A 72 -11.94 3.74 0.93
CA ASP A 72 -13.38 3.76 0.69
C ASP A 72 -13.78 2.82 -0.46
N ILE A 73 -12.98 2.76 -1.53
CA ILE A 73 -13.26 1.84 -2.64
C ILE A 73 -13.11 0.38 -2.21
N HIS A 74 -12.15 0.06 -1.37
CA HIS A 74 -11.98 -1.30 -0.84
C HIS A 74 -13.06 -1.69 0.17
N GLU A 75 -13.58 -0.74 0.96
CA GLU A 75 -14.72 -0.98 1.82
C GLU A 75 -16.00 -1.27 1.03
N SER A 76 -16.24 -0.50 -0.05
CA SER A 76 -17.46 -0.61 -0.86
C SER A 76 -17.42 -1.71 -1.93
N THR A 77 -16.28 -2.24 -2.29
CA THR A 77 -16.11 -3.30 -3.32
C THR A 77 -15.41 -4.52 -2.77
N THR A 78 -14.11 -4.51 -2.57
CA THR A 78 -13.30 -5.67 -2.14
C THR A 78 -13.86 -6.36 -0.90
N ALA A 79 -14.24 -5.58 0.11
CA ALA A 79 -14.85 -6.13 1.32
C ALA A 79 -16.20 -6.80 1.04
N ARG A 80 -16.99 -6.26 0.12
CA ARG A 80 -18.29 -6.86 -0.27
C ARG A 80 -18.10 -8.17 -1.00
N GLU A 81 -17.11 -8.27 -1.87
CA GLU A 81 -16.73 -9.49 -2.57
C GLU A 81 -16.30 -10.57 -1.58
N ILE A 82 -15.39 -10.25 -0.66
CA ILE A 82 -14.96 -11.18 0.41
C ILE A 82 -16.14 -11.65 1.25
N LEU A 83 -17.00 -10.74 1.71
CA LEU A 83 -18.16 -11.08 2.53
C LEU A 83 -19.18 -11.94 1.78
N ALA A 84 -19.34 -11.73 0.47
CA ALA A 84 -20.21 -12.55 -0.36
C ALA A 84 -19.66 -13.97 -0.54
N ASP A 85 -18.34 -14.11 -0.78
CA ASP A 85 -17.69 -15.42 -0.92
C ASP A 85 -17.76 -16.26 0.37
N PHE A 86 -17.81 -15.60 1.53
CA PHE A 86 -17.91 -16.24 2.84
C PHE A 86 -19.31 -16.11 3.48
N GLN A 87 -20.37 -15.87 2.68
CA GLN A 87 -21.72 -15.71 3.25
C GLN A 87 -22.20 -16.94 4.03
N ASP A 88 -21.94 -18.13 3.50
CA ASP A 88 -22.38 -19.43 4.03
C ASP A 88 -21.26 -20.21 4.76
N SER A 89 -20.14 -19.57 5.04
CA SER A 89 -18.99 -20.18 5.70
C SER A 89 -18.34 -19.23 6.73
N PRO A 90 -17.64 -19.76 7.74
CA PRO A 90 -16.91 -18.94 8.67
C PRO A 90 -15.75 -18.22 7.99
N LEU A 91 -15.51 -16.98 8.40
CA LEU A 91 -14.31 -16.21 8.06
C LEU A 91 -13.60 -15.92 9.39
N ASP A 92 -12.75 -16.86 9.82
CA ASP A 92 -12.09 -16.77 11.13
C ASP A 92 -10.85 -15.87 11.09
N TYR A 93 -10.14 -15.88 9.96
CA TYR A 93 -8.91 -15.12 9.75
C TYR A 93 -8.92 -14.42 8.40
N TRP A 94 -8.49 -13.18 8.40
CA TRP A 94 -8.14 -12.46 7.18
C TRP A 94 -6.70 -11.97 7.29
N VAL A 95 -5.83 -12.48 6.40
CA VAL A 95 -4.39 -12.21 6.41
C VAL A 95 -4.03 -11.40 5.18
N THR A 96 -3.35 -10.28 5.37
CA THR A 96 -2.92 -9.41 4.28
C THR A 96 -1.62 -8.68 4.62
N GLY A 97 -0.94 -8.15 3.60
CA GLY A 97 0.11 -7.17 3.77
C GLY A 97 -0.41 -5.76 3.52
N TYR A 98 0.47 -4.79 3.56
CA TYR A 98 0.14 -3.41 3.25
C TYR A 98 1.19 -2.74 2.36
N GLY A 99 0.72 -1.91 1.44
CA GLY A 99 1.49 -0.89 0.73
C GLY A 99 0.99 0.48 1.17
N THR A 100 0.00 1.02 0.47
CA THR A 100 -0.67 2.28 0.88
C THR A 100 -1.54 2.14 2.13
N GLY A 101 -1.94 0.93 2.48
CA GLY A 101 -2.89 0.66 3.54
C GLY A 101 -4.36 0.67 3.10
N GLY A 102 -4.66 1.06 1.86
CA GLY A 102 -6.04 1.19 1.38
C GLY A 102 -6.86 -0.09 1.52
N THR A 103 -6.33 -1.21 1.02
CA THR A 103 -7.02 -2.51 1.10
C THR A 103 -7.21 -2.94 2.54
N VAL A 104 -6.15 -2.93 3.34
CA VAL A 104 -6.23 -3.40 4.73
C VAL A 104 -7.18 -2.54 5.56
N THR A 105 -7.14 -1.23 5.42
CA THR A 105 -8.01 -0.31 6.18
C THR A 105 -9.47 -0.42 5.72
N GLY A 106 -9.72 -0.37 4.41
CA GLY A 106 -11.09 -0.43 3.87
C GLY A 106 -11.79 -1.77 4.15
N VAL A 107 -11.10 -2.89 3.98
CA VAL A 107 -11.66 -4.21 4.29
C VAL A 107 -11.85 -4.37 5.80
N ALA A 108 -10.89 -3.89 6.62
CA ALA A 108 -10.99 -3.97 8.07
C ALA A 108 -12.21 -3.21 8.61
N ARG A 109 -12.53 -2.03 8.08
CA ARG A 109 -13.76 -1.29 8.45
C ARG A 109 -15.02 -2.16 8.31
N ALA A 110 -15.14 -2.85 7.17
CA ALA A 110 -16.28 -3.73 6.90
C ALA A 110 -16.29 -4.98 7.79
N LEU A 111 -15.12 -5.63 7.95
CA LEU A 111 -15.01 -6.84 8.77
C LEU A 111 -15.32 -6.55 10.25
N ARG A 112 -14.82 -5.44 10.79
CA ARG A 112 -15.11 -5.06 12.18
C ARG A 112 -16.60 -4.81 12.42
N ARG A 113 -17.32 -4.35 11.42
CA ARG A 113 -18.77 -4.14 11.50
C ARG A 113 -19.59 -5.43 11.31
N GLU A 114 -19.20 -6.29 10.36
CA GLU A 114 -20.02 -7.39 9.89
C GLU A 114 -19.52 -8.79 10.28
N ARG A 115 -18.25 -8.90 10.63
CA ARG A 115 -17.57 -10.12 11.09
C ARG A 115 -16.64 -9.81 12.28
N PRO A 116 -17.15 -9.27 13.40
CA PRO A 116 -16.30 -8.75 14.50
C PRO A 116 -15.38 -9.81 15.13
N ASN A 117 -15.70 -11.10 14.98
CA ASN A 117 -14.87 -12.20 15.46
C ASN A 117 -13.76 -12.61 14.48
N CYS A 118 -13.76 -12.12 13.25
CA CYS A 118 -12.69 -12.37 12.29
C CYS A 118 -11.39 -11.73 12.78
N LYS A 119 -10.33 -12.53 12.87
CA LYS A 119 -8.99 -12.05 13.22
C LYS A 119 -8.32 -11.42 12.01
N ILE A 120 -7.95 -10.16 12.12
CA ILE A 120 -7.24 -9.42 11.08
C ILE A 120 -5.74 -9.44 11.39
N ILE A 121 -4.99 -10.15 10.54
CA ILE A 121 -3.54 -10.30 10.67
C ILE A 121 -2.86 -9.50 9.56
N VAL A 122 -2.04 -8.54 9.94
CA VAL A 122 -1.26 -7.74 9.00
C VAL A 122 0.17 -8.28 8.94
N SER A 123 0.62 -8.64 7.74
CA SER A 123 1.98 -9.13 7.53
C SER A 123 2.88 -8.01 7.00
N GLU A 124 4.13 -8.00 7.48
CA GLU A 124 5.16 -7.08 7.01
C GLU A 124 6.51 -7.81 6.87
N PRO A 125 7.47 -7.29 6.09
CA PRO A 125 8.80 -7.91 5.98
C PRO A 125 9.52 -7.90 7.34
N HIS A 126 10.18 -8.99 7.70
CA HIS A 126 10.86 -9.12 8.99
C HIS A 126 11.98 -8.08 9.23
N ASN A 127 12.51 -7.51 8.16
CA ASN A 127 13.53 -6.46 8.19
C ASN A 127 12.95 -5.05 7.94
N ALA A 128 11.62 -4.90 7.89
CA ALA A 128 10.93 -3.62 7.78
C ALA A 128 9.63 -3.67 8.60
N THR A 129 9.79 -3.81 9.92
CA THR A 129 8.68 -4.02 10.87
C THR A 129 8.13 -2.68 11.37
N LEU A 130 7.55 -1.87 10.47
CA LEU A 130 7.08 -0.53 10.83
C LEU A 130 5.99 -0.60 11.92
N LEU A 131 4.99 -1.43 11.72
CA LEU A 131 3.89 -1.62 12.67
C LEU A 131 4.35 -2.42 13.89
N GLY A 132 5.09 -3.50 13.67
CA GLY A 132 5.58 -4.39 14.72
C GLY A 132 6.63 -3.74 15.64
N SER A 133 7.29 -2.67 15.20
CA SER A 133 8.24 -1.92 16.04
C SER A 133 7.54 -1.13 17.16
N GLY A 134 6.27 -0.78 16.98
CA GLY A 134 5.53 0.10 17.88
C GLY A 134 6.01 1.55 17.88
N LEU A 135 6.98 1.90 17.02
CA LEU A 135 7.45 3.28 16.89
C LEU A 135 6.48 4.10 16.03
N PRO A 136 6.21 5.35 16.41
CA PRO A 136 5.35 6.23 15.62
C PRO A 136 6.08 6.74 14.37
N GLN A 137 5.32 7.02 13.31
CA GLN A 137 5.79 7.78 12.16
C GLN A 137 5.89 9.26 12.53
N GLU A 138 7.07 9.83 12.39
CA GLU A 138 7.19 11.29 12.46
C GLU A 138 6.46 11.96 11.29
N ARG A 139 5.73 13.04 11.57
CA ARG A 139 4.92 13.75 10.58
C ARG A 139 5.18 15.26 10.61
N ASN A 140 5.03 15.86 9.44
CA ASN A 140 5.03 17.32 9.27
C ASN A 140 3.70 17.92 9.75
N ALA A 141 3.63 19.26 9.81
CA ALA A 141 2.42 19.98 10.24
C ALA A 141 1.19 19.74 9.35
N ASP A 142 1.40 19.31 8.10
CA ASP A 142 0.35 18.94 7.15
C ASP A 142 0.00 17.43 7.18
N ASP A 143 0.48 16.73 8.22
CA ASP A 143 0.30 15.31 8.43
C ASP A 143 0.98 14.41 7.38
N SER A 144 1.81 14.95 6.50
CA SER A 144 2.66 14.16 5.61
C SER A 144 3.81 13.52 6.38
N PRO A 145 4.33 12.36 5.93
CA PRO A 145 5.45 11.72 6.61
C PRO A 145 6.71 12.61 6.57
N ASN A 146 7.36 12.75 7.72
CA ASN A 146 8.63 13.45 7.87
C ASN A 146 9.80 12.46 7.76
N GLY A 147 10.13 12.04 6.53
CA GLY A 147 11.20 11.10 6.27
C GLY A 147 10.81 9.62 6.39
N SER A 148 11.83 8.77 6.22
CA SER A 148 11.68 7.32 6.34
C SER A 148 11.51 6.89 7.80
N HIS A 149 10.70 5.86 8.02
CA HIS A 149 10.48 5.29 9.36
C HIS A 149 11.76 4.61 9.88
N PRO A 150 12.13 4.77 11.16
CA PRO A 150 13.40 4.27 11.70
C PRO A 150 13.55 2.73 11.66
N ALA A 151 12.43 1.99 11.69
CA ALA A 151 12.44 0.53 11.60
C ALA A 151 12.39 -0.01 10.16
N TRP A 152 12.54 0.85 9.15
CA TRP A 152 12.51 0.39 7.77
C TRP A 152 13.90 0.06 7.23
N GLU A 153 14.03 -1.10 6.64
CA GLU A 153 15.19 -1.51 5.85
C GLU A 153 14.74 -2.04 4.48
N PRO A 154 15.63 -2.02 3.46
CA PRO A 154 15.32 -2.58 2.15
C PRO A 154 14.91 -4.05 2.22
N HIS A 155 13.84 -4.40 1.52
CA HIS A 155 13.31 -5.76 1.48
C HIS A 155 12.91 -6.18 0.05
N VAL A 156 12.75 -7.51 -0.16
CA VAL A 156 12.50 -8.10 -1.48
C VAL A 156 11.02 -8.11 -1.88
N ILE A 157 10.10 -7.79 -0.98
CA ILE A 157 8.66 -7.85 -1.23
C ILE A 157 8.21 -6.53 -1.88
N GLN A 158 8.24 -6.47 -3.20
CA GLN A 158 7.91 -5.26 -3.94
C GLN A 158 6.45 -4.86 -3.77
N GLY A 159 6.22 -3.57 -3.48
CA GLY A 159 4.89 -2.99 -3.32
C GLY A 159 4.33 -3.09 -1.90
N TRP A 160 4.99 -3.82 -1.00
CA TRP A 160 4.67 -3.83 0.43
C TRP A 160 5.53 -2.83 1.19
N THR A 161 5.05 -2.44 2.34
CA THR A 161 5.75 -1.71 3.40
C THR A 161 6.68 -0.62 2.84
N PRO A 162 6.11 0.51 2.39
CA PRO A 162 6.93 1.65 2.00
C PRO A 162 7.78 2.13 3.19
N ASP A 163 8.75 2.95 2.92
CA ASP A 163 9.68 3.44 3.95
C ASP A 163 9.06 4.44 4.96
N PHE A 164 7.75 4.54 4.98
CA PHE A 164 6.98 5.32 5.96
C PHE A 164 5.60 4.69 6.19
N ILE A 165 4.94 5.02 7.29
CA ILE A 165 3.54 4.64 7.56
C ILE A 165 2.60 5.62 6.86
N PRO A 166 1.86 5.18 5.80
CA PRO A 166 0.89 6.03 5.12
C PRO A 166 -0.24 6.52 6.04
N LYS A 167 -0.80 7.70 5.74
CA LYS A 167 -1.95 8.22 6.47
C LYS A 167 -3.18 7.32 6.38
N VAL A 168 -3.42 6.71 5.22
CA VAL A 168 -4.51 5.75 5.02
C VAL A 168 -4.34 4.52 5.93
N LEU A 169 -3.11 4.05 6.15
CA LEU A 169 -2.83 2.95 7.07
C LEU A 169 -2.94 3.37 8.54
N GLN A 170 -2.56 4.62 8.85
CA GLN A 170 -2.60 5.16 10.22
C GLN A 170 -4.01 5.08 10.80
N GLU A 171 -5.05 5.29 10.00
CA GLU A 171 -6.43 5.14 10.44
C GLU A 171 -6.71 3.73 11.01
N GLY A 172 -6.21 2.68 10.34
CA GLY A 172 -6.38 1.30 10.81
C GLY A 172 -5.65 1.03 12.13
N ILE A 173 -4.51 1.70 12.34
CA ILE A 173 -3.74 1.63 13.60
C ILE A 173 -4.52 2.33 14.72
N ASP A 174 -4.92 3.57 14.50
CA ASP A 174 -5.61 4.41 15.50
C ASP A 174 -6.97 3.83 15.90
N SER A 175 -7.62 3.14 14.98
CA SER A 175 -8.90 2.46 15.20
C SER A 175 -8.74 1.04 15.79
N ALA A 176 -7.52 0.59 16.03
CA ALA A 176 -7.21 -0.75 16.53
C ALA A 176 -7.86 -1.88 15.68
N PHE A 177 -7.83 -1.74 14.36
CA PHE A 177 -8.44 -2.72 13.47
C PHE A 177 -7.65 -4.03 13.35
N PHE A 178 -6.37 -4.04 13.70
CA PHE A 178 -5.49 -5.18 13.52
C PHE A 178 -5.33 -5.96 14.81
N ASP A 179 -5.59 -7.28 14.77
CA ASP A 179 -5.43 -8.16 15.95
C ASP A 179 -3.97 -8.58 16.13
N GLU A 180 -3.25 -8.73 15.03
CA GLU A 180 -1.85 -9.19 15.03
C GLU A 180 -1.06 -8.54 13.90
N VAL A 181 0.19 -8.20 14.17
CA VAL A 181 1.19 -7.84 13.15
C VAL A 181 2.23 -8.95 13.11
N ARG A 182 2.41 -9.56 11.92
CA ARG A 182 3.29 -10.72 11.75
C ARG A 182 4.44 -10.43 10.80
N PRO A 183 5.69 -10.44 11.28
CA PRO A 183 6.85 -10.31 10.41
C PRO A 183 7.05 -11.59 9.58
N VAL A 184 7.35 -11.43 8.30
CA VAL A 184 7.54 -12.52 7.33
C VAL A 184 8.92 -12.39 6.68
N ASP A 185 9.65 -13.50 6.64
CA ASP A 185 10.90 -13.59 5.89
C ASP A 185 10.60 -13.56 4.39
N GLY A 186 11.11 -12.53 3.69
CA GLY A 186 10.87 -12.34 2.27
C GLY A 186 11.39 -13.49 1.39
N MET A 187 12.50 -14.14 1.77
CA MET A 187 13.02 -15.29 1.04
C MET A 187 12.12 -16.52 1.19
N LYS A 188 11.59 -16.75 2.39
CA LYS A 188 10.58 -17.79 2.61
C LYS A 188 9.29 -17.50 1.85
N GLY A 189 8.88 -16.22 1.78
CA GLY A 189 7.75 -15.79 0.97
C GLY A 189 7.96 -16.10 -0.52
N MET A 190 9.13 -15.80 -1.07
CA MET A 190 9.49 -16.13 -2.46
C MET A 190 9.47 -17.65 -2.73
N ALA A 191 10.07 -18.45 -1.83
CA ALA A 191 10.04 -19.89 -1.96
C ALA A 191 8.61 -20.46 -1.91
N MET A 192 7.76 -19.91 -1.04
CA MET A 192 6.35 -20.29 -0.95
C MET A 192 5.59 -19.91 -2.23
N ALA A 193 5.84 -18.72 -2.80
CA ALA A 193 5.23 -18.30 -4.06
C ALA A 193 5.59 -19.26 -5.21
N GLN A 194 6.85 -19.70 -5.29
CA GLN A 194 7.29 -20.71 -6.27
C GLN A 194 6.62 -22.07 -6.03
N HIS A 195 6.50 -22.48 -4.76
CA HIS A 195 5.83 -23.73 -4.39
C HIS A 195 4.35 -23.71 -4.80
N LEU A 196 3.63 -22.63 -4.50
CA LEU A 196 2.22 -22.48 -4.86
C LEU A 196 2.02 -22.46 -6.38
N ALA A 197 2.86 -21.70 -7.11
CA ALA A 197 2.78 -21.68 -8.58
C ALA A 197 3.00 -23.07 -9.22
N ALA A 198 3.86 -23.90 -8.63
CA ALA A 198 4.15 -25.24 -9.14
C ALA A 198 3.06 -26.28 -8.79
N ASN A 199 2.31 -26.10 -7.70
CA ASN A 199 1.40 -27.12 -7.18
C ASN A 199 -0.09 -26.73 -7.27
N GLU A 200 -0.39 -25.42 -7.30
CA GLU A 200 -1.77 -24.91 -7.32
C GLU A 200 -2.12 -24.16 -8.63
N GLY A 201 -1.11 -23.76 -9.40
CA GLY A 201 -1.26 -23.04 -10.68
C GLY A 201 -1.07 -21.54 -10.54
#